data_176e8c6d92a32099fc23ea9dcea8b2f3
#
_entry.id   176e8c6d92a32099fc23ea9dcea8b2f3
#
_cell.length_a   1.000
_cell.length_b   1.000
_cell.length_c   1.000
_cell.angle_alpha   90.00
_cell.angle_beta   90.00
_cell.angle_gamma   90.00
#
_symmetry.space_group_name_H-M   'P 1'
#
loop_
_entity.id
_entity.type
_entity.pdbx_description
1 polymer ?
#
loop_
_entity_poly.entity_id
_entity_poly.type
_entity_poly.pdbx_seq_one_letter_code
_entity_poly.pdbx_strand_id
1 'polypeptide(L)'
;MFKFKKGELTDMAKALFAQERAIKRLDGWFIAQETIMKTSGKYKSKEIDKANTLLETVKILPLSVSENNIFVGTQRDSFARSYALINPSFKVEEFNGYCDPTAVFNDIEPNEEFTSERIRTVRQYMQNTDYVKTLSEVYKKYESDTKEVAYFIEQVTGHLIPDFRYALKHGVLKMIDGIKDKEGDGCRAMELALQSVIVLADRYREILENQLKDAPQNRANQLEYMIKTLERVPRRGARGLFEAIQMFILLWQVMCLEQAPNPFAFSVGNADRIFAPYYDTDRETATELFEHFLVFFNVADRSWAISQNIILGGRDVDGSDLTNEVTYAIMDAYYNMNLPQPILSVKLHKNTPKEFYENMGKFLFTPGVLTPSFFNDDSLFEILKSHGVDSEDLPDISIAGCQEPLIMGKDNGNTTNSWLNLPKILELTITGGVSLVTGEKLADIKKAPLENIKEEFFKNTKYFAERMADAANGASKAVSHLRVPFLSCFMGGFENGDLVDVHDFDGYPMGIGFI
;
A
#
# COMPACT_ATOMS: atom_id res chain seq x y z
N MET A 1 -22.19 20.08 -1.16
CA MET A 1 -22.02 19.04 -2.20
C MET A 1 -23.01 19.26 -3.34
N PHE A 2 -22.80 18.75 -4.55
CA PHE A 2 -23.76 18.77 -5.65
C PHE A 2 -25.01 17.93 -5.30
N LYS A 3 -26.14 18.22 -5.96
CA LYS A 3 -27.39 17.48 -5.74
C LYS A 3 -27.38 16.16 -6.53
N PHE A 4 -27.81 15.09 -5.90
CA PHE A 4 -28.02 13.77 -6.49
C PHE A 4 -29.21 13.08 -5.85
N LYS A 5 -29.72 12.05 -6.50
CA LYS A 5 -30.81 11.22 -5.95
C LYS A 5 -30.21 10.08 -5.13
N LYS A 6 -30.97 9.61 -4.16
CA LYS A 6 -30.62 8.42 -3.38
C LYS A 6 -30.30 7.24 -4.30
N GLY A 7 -29.17 6.58 -4.07
CA GLY A 7 -28.69 5.47 -4.88
C GLY A 7 -28.01 5.86 -6.20
N GLU A 8 -28.03 7.13 -6.60
CA GLU A 8 -27.41 7.59 -7.85
C GLU A 8 -25.89 7.43 -7.81
N LEU A 9 -25.26 7.77 -6.70
CA LEU A 9 -23.81 7.63 -6.56
C LEU A 9 -23.41 6.15 -6.44
N THR A 10 -24.22 5.31 -5.80
CA THR A 10 -24.04 3.85 -5.78
C THR A 10 -24.04 3.26 -7.20
N ASP A 11 -25.00 3.65 -8.04
CA ASP A 11 -25.07 3.18 -9.43
C ASP A 11 -23.85 3.66 -10.23
N MET A 12 -23.41 4.91 -10.02
CA MET A 12 -22.18 5.45 -10.61
C MET A 12 -20.94 4.68 -10.14
N ALA A 13 -20.84 4.33 -8.85
CA ALA A 13 -19.71 3.56 -8.32
C ALA A 13 -19.65 2.17 -8.96
N LYS A 14 -20.78 1.47 -9.10
CA LYS A 14 -20.88 0.17 -9.78
C LYS A 14 -20.50 0.27 -11.26
N ALA A 15 -20.99 1.30 -11.96
CA ALA A 15 -20.66 1.55 -13.34
C ALA A 15 -19.16 1.89 -13.51
N LEU A 16 -18.59 2.70 -12.63
CA LEU A 16 -17.16 3.02 -12.60
C LEU A 16 -16.31 1.76 -12.43
N PHE A 17 -16.66 0.89 -11.48
CA PHE A 17 -15.96 -0.37 -11.26
C PHE A 17 -15.96 -1.26 -12.52
N ALA A 18 -17.13 -1.42 -13.14
CA ALA A 18 -17.26 -2.21 -14.37
C ALA A 18 -16.48 -1.60 -15.54
N GLN A 19 -16.56 -0.29 -15.74
CA GLN A 19 -15.87 0.44 -16.78
C GLN A 19 -14.36 0.40 -16.61
N GLU A 20 -13.85 0.71 -15.43
CA GLU A 20 -12.41 0.76 -15.15
C GLU A 20 -11.76 -0.61 -15.30
N ARG A 21 -12.44 -1.68 -14.94
CA ARG A 21 -11.93 -3.05 -15.15
C ARG A 21 -11.79 -3.43 -16.63
N ALA A 22 -12.56 -2.83 -17.50
CA ALA A 22 -12.50 -3.07 -18.94
C ALA A 22 -11.42 -2.25 -19.67
N ILE A 23 -10.88 -1.20 -19.02
CA ILE A 23 -9.90 -0.32 -19.64
C ILE A 23 -8.52 -0.99 -19.63
N LYS A 24 -7.89 -0.99 -20.81
CA LYS A 24 -6.54 -1.49 -21.05
C LYS A 24 -5.65 -0.30 -21.37
N ARG A 25 -4.65 -0.04 -20.53
CA ARG A 25 -3.75 1.10 -20.71
C ARG A 25 -2.41 0.88 -20.03
N LEU A 26 -1.47 1.77 -20.33
CA LEU A 26 -0.16 1.76 -19.71
C LEU A 26 -0.27 2.09 -18.23
N ASP A 27 0.36 1.27 -17.44
CA ASP A 27 0.40 1.33 -16.00
C ASP A 27 1.19 2.56 -15.50
N GLY A 28 0.58 3.31 -14.59
CA GLY A 28 1.18 4.50 -14.01
C GLY A 28 2.46 4.22 -13.23
N TRP A 29 2.54 3.06 -12.59
CA TRP A 29 3.75 2.64 -11.91
C TRP A 29 4.89 2.32 -12.90
N PHE A 30 4.60 1.73 -14.06
CA PHE A 30 5.58 1.55 -15.13
C PHE A 30 6.14 2.91 -15.59
N ILE A 31 5.27 3.90 -15.80
CA ILE A 31 5.68 5.28 -16.13
C ILE A 31 6.60 5.85 -15.06
N ALA A 32 6.32 5.61 -13.78
CA ALA A 32 7.19 6.03 -12.69
C ALA A 32 8.58 5.39 -12.79
N GLN A 33 8.67 4.08 -13.00
CA GLN A 33 9.97 3.38 -13.14
C GLN A 33 10.75 3.83 -14.38
N GLU A 34 10.07 4.01 -15.50
CA GLU A 34 10.70 4.54 -16.72
C GLU A 34 11.21 5.97 -16.51
N THR A 35 10.48 6.79 -15.77
CA THR A 35 10.90 8.16 -15.42
C THR A 35 12.12 8.15 -14.52
N ILE A 36 12.20 7.25 -13.54
CA ILE A 36 13.41 7.04 -12.74
C ILE A 36 14.61 6.78 -13.64
N MET A 37 14.49 5.87 -14.59
CA MET A 37 15.55 5.55 -15.55
C MET A 37 16.01 6.78 -16.35
N LYS A 38 15.07 7.63 -16.78
CA LYS A 38 15.36 8.80 -17.62
C LYS A 38 15.88 10.00 -16.84
N THR A 39 15.59 10.11 -15.57
CA THR A 39 15.81 11.33 -14.78
C THR A 39 16.76 11.17 -13.62
N SER A 40 17.03 9.95 -13.15
CA SER A 40 17.95 9.69 -12.04
C SER A 40 19.39 10.13 -12.36
N GLY A 41 20.09 10.59 -11.33
CA GLY A 41 21.48 11.07 -11.43
C GLY A 41 21.63 12.53 -11.86
N LYS A 42 20.54 13.30 -11.93
CA LYS A 42 20.60 14.74 -12.19
C LYS A 42 21.12 15.55 -11.01
N TYR A 43 20.88 15.08 -9.80
CA TYR A 43 21.27 15.74 -8.56
C TYR A 43 22.32 14.91 -7.81
N LYS A 44 23.22 15.57 -7.08
CA LYS A 44 24.24 14.87 -6.27
C LYS A 44 23.61 14.15 -5.09
N SER A 45 22.61 14.78 -4.44
CA SER A 45 21.84 14.16 -3.38
C SER A 45 20.88 13.14 -3.95
N LYS A 46 20.93 11.91 -3.46
CA LYS A 46 20.02 10.81 -3.84
C LYS A 46 18.60 11.10 -3.42
N GLU A 47 18.42 11.76 -2.30
CA GLU A 47 17.13 12.16 -1.73
C GLU A 47 16.43 13.17 -2.65
N ILE A 48 17.12 14.25 -3.01
CA ILE A 48 16.60 15.29 -3.92
C ILE A 48 16.37 14.71 -5.33
N ASP A 49 17.27 13.85 -5.81
CA ASP A 49 17.14 13.21 -7.11
C ASP A 49 15.86 12.36 -7.18
N LYS A 50 15.60 11.57 -6.13
CA LYS A 50 14.37 10.76 -6.03
C LYS A 50 13.11 11.61 -6.01
N ALA A 51 13.07 12.66 -5.19
CA ALA A 51 11.93 13.57 -5.10
C ALA A 51 11.67 14.31 -6.42
N ASN A 52 12.74 14.76 -7.09
CA ASN A 52 12.63 15.36 -8.42
C ASN A 52 12.06 14.36 -9.44
N THR A 53 12.48 13.11 -9.39
CA THR A 53 11.95 12.05 -10.28
C THR A 53 10.46 11.85 -10.06
N LEU A 54 9.99 11.83 -8.82
CA LEU A 54 8.57 11.76 -8.51
C LEU A 54 7.81 12.97 -9.10
N LEU A 55 8.36 14.17 -8.94
CA LEU A 55 7.76 15.39 -9.50
C LEU A 55 7.70 15.34 -11.04
N GLU A 56 8.73 14.85 -11.71
CA GLU A 56 8.71 14.66 -13.16
C GLU A 56 7.69 13.59 -13.57
N THR A 57 7.56 12.51 -12.80
CA THR A 57 6.57 11.46 -13.06
C THR A 57 5.15 12.01 -13.05
N VAL A 58 4.76 12.76 -12.03
CA VAL A 58 3.40 13.30 -11.94
C VAL A 58 3.10 14.35 -13.02
N LYS A 59 4.12 14.98 -13.62
CA LYS A 59 3.94 15.89 -14.76
C LYS A 59 3.59 15.19 -16.06
N ILE A 60 4.02 13.96 -16.25
CA ILE A 60 3.85 13.22 -17.51
C ILE A 60 2.88 12.04 -17.41
N LEU A 61 2.46 11.68 -16.20
CA LEU A 61 1.55 10.56 -15.96
C LEU A 61 0.29 10.71 -16.82
N PRO A 62 -0.13 9.67 -17.58
CA PRO A 62 -1.39 9.69 -18.30
C PRO A 62 -2.56 9.73 -17.33
N LEU A 63 -3.35 10.79 -17.39
CA LEU A 63 -4.52 10.99 -16.53
C LEU A 63 -5.80 10.95 -17.34
N SER A 64 -6.87 10.46 -16.70
CA SER A 64 -8.21 10.53 -17.29
C SER A 64 -9.27 10.52 -16.19
N VAL A 65 -10.43 11.09 -16.52
CA VAL A 65 -11.61 11.12 -15.66
C VAL A 65 -12.80 10.69 -16.50
N SER A 66 -13.49 9.61 -16.07
CA SER A 66 -14.69 9.14 -16.75
C SER A 66 -15.95 9.88 -16.24
N GLU A 67 -17.06 9.69 -16.94
CA GLU A 67 -18.35 10.28 -16.56
C GLU A 67 -18.84 9.82 -15.16
N ASN A 68 -18.44 8.62 -14.74
CA ASN A 68 -18.83 8.05 -13.46
C ASN A 68 -17.89 8.40 -12.31
N ASN A 69 -16.77 9.09 -12.55
CA ASN A 69 -15.89 9.56 -11.50
C ASN A 69 -16.49 10.76 -10.76
N ILE A 70 -16.61 10.66 -9.43
CA ILE A 70 -16.83 11.81 -8.54
C ILE A 70 -15.56 12.20 -7.80
N PHE A 71 -14.60 11.32 -7.72
CA PHE A 71 -13.23 11.57 -7.25
C PHE A 71 -12.24 11.36 -8.38
N VAL A 72 -11.12 12.08 -8.32
CA VAL A 72 -10.00 11.90 -9.24
C VAL A 72 -8.85 11.20 -8.53
N GLY A 73 -7.93 10.58 -9.28
CA GLY A 73 -6.77 9.90 -8.74
C GLY A 73 -6.77 8.39 -8.96
N THR A 74 -7.61 7.88 -9.83
CA THR A 74 -7.66 6.45 -10.16
C THR A 74 -6.37 6.00 -10.82
N GLN A 75 -5.80 4.94 -10.27
CA GLN A 75 -4.74 4.17 -10.92
C GLN A 75 -5.41 3.01 -11.63
N ARG A 76 -5.32 3.01 -12.93
CA ARG A 76 -6.18 2.15 -13.74
C ARG A 76 -5.57 0.87 -14.18
N ASP A 77 -4.31 0.69 -13.89
CA ASP A 77 -3.55 -0.41 -14.42
C ASP A 77 -3.04 -1.31 -13.33
N SER A 78 -2.83 -2.50 -13.73
CA SER A 78 -2.35 -3.58 -12.94
C SER A 78 -0.89 -3.36 -12.54
N PHE A 79 -0.63 -2.76 -11.40
CA PHE A 79 0.72 -2.66 -10.85
C PHE A 79 1.46 -3.99 -10.88
N ALA A 80 0.77 -5.04 -10.51
CA ALA A 80 1.36 -6.35 -10.42
C ALA A 80 1.85 -6.86 -11.77
N ARG A 81 1.24 -6.48 -12.86
CA ARG A 81 1.69 -6.88 -14.20
C ARG A 81 2.95 -6.20 -14.61
N SER A 82 3.00 -4.88 -14.52
CA SER A 82 4.23 -4.15 -14.81
C SER A 82 5.31 -4.47 -13.79
N TYR A 83 4.96 -4.67 -12.53
CA TYR A 83 5.88 -5.10 -11.50
C TYR A 83 6.55 -6.44 -11.87
N ALA A 84 5.79 -7.45 -12.24
CA ALA A 84 6.34 -8.74 -12.66
C ALA A 84 7.23 -8.63 -13.90
N LEU A 85 6.89 -7.73 -14.83
CA LEU A 85 7.66 -7.55 -16.07
C LEU A 85 8.97 -6.78 -15.88
N ILE A 86 9.04 -5.86 -14.95
CA ILE A 86 10.21 -4.97 -14.79
C ILE A 86 11.03 -5.23 -13.53
N ASN A 87 10.45 -5.87 -12.51
CA ASN A 87 11.20 -6.25 -11.32
C ASN A 87 12.17 -7.39 -11.64
N PRO A 88 13.48 -7.18 -11.45
CA PRO A 88 14.50 -8.16 -11.83
C PRO A 88 14.53 -9.42 -10.98
N SER A 89 13.88 -9.46 -9.83
CA SER A 89 13.76 -10.66 -9.01
C SER A 89 12.78 -11.68 -9.57
N PHE A 90 11.83 -11.25 -10.40
CA PHE A 90 10.99 -12.17 -11.15
C PHE A 90 11.75 -12.69 -12.38
N LYS A 91 11.92 -13.99 -12.44
CA LYS A 91 12.62 -14.69 -13.53
C LYS A 91 11.73 -14.81 -14.79
N VAL A 92 11.23 -13.66 -15.26
CA VAL A 92 10.35 -13.63 -16.43
C VAL A 92 11.05 -14.00 -17.73
N GLU A 93 12.38 -13.98 -17.76
CA GLU A 93 13.21 -14.43 -18.87
C GLU A 93 12.99 -15.91 -19.20
N GLU A 94 12.53 -16.70 -18.23
CA GLU A 94 12.17 -18.11 -18.41
C GLU A 94 10.84 -18.29 -19.16
N PHE A 95 10.03 -17.22 -19.26
CA PHE A 95 8.77 -17.26 -20.00
C PHE A 95 8.99 -16.95 -21.48
N ASN A 96 8.38 -17.74 -22.34
CA ASN A 96 8.39 -17.46 -23.78
C ASN A 96 7.73 -16.11 -24.07
N GLY A 97 8.45 -15.21 -24.74
CA GLY A 97 7.94 -13.86 -25.03
C GLY A 97 7.88 -12.94 -23.82
N TYR A 98 8.74 -13.10 -22.82
CA TYR A 98 8.68 -12.36 -21.54
C TYR A 98 8.61 -10.86 -21.69
N CYS A 99 8.94 -10.17 -22.60
CA CYS A 99 8.73 -8.73 -22.79
C CYS A 99 7.53 -8.41 -23.69
N ASP A 100 6.76 -9.40 -24.09
CA ASP A 100 5.53 -9.22 -24.83
C ASP A 100 4.34 -9.16 -23.86
N PRO A 101 3.65 -8.01 -23.75
CA PRO A 101 2.50 -7.90 -22.85
C PRO A 101 1.40 -8.92 -23.12
N THR A 102 1.20 -9.33 -24.38
CA THR A 102 0.17 -10.32 -24.73
C THR A 102 0.56 -11.73 -24.40
N ALA A 103 1.84 -12.07 -24.42
CA ALA A 103 2.32 -13.41 -24.10
C ALA A 103 2.22 -13.71 -22.60
N VAL A 104 2.40 -12.69 -21.76
CA VAL A 104 2.41 -12.84 -20.29
C VAL A 104 1.05 -12.55 -19.69
N PHE A 105 0.29 -11.60 -20.25
CA PHE A 105 -1.01 -11.14 -19.73
C PHE A 105 -2.02 -10.98 -20.86
N ASN A 106 -2.99 -11.88 -20.91
CA ASN A 106 -3.98 -11.94 -21.99
C ASN A 106 -4.92 -10.74 -22.09
N ASP A 107 -5.04 -9.93 -21.05
CA ASP A 107 -5.94 -8.78 -20.98
C ASP A 107 -5.24 -7.43 -21.13
N ILE A 108 -3.93 -7.40 -21.40
CA ILE A 108 -3.21 -6.22 -21.85
C ILE A 108 -3.11 -6.26 -23.37
N GLU A 109 -3.70 -5.28 -24.05
CA GLU A 109 -3.48 -5.12 -25.47
C GLU A 109 -2.16 -4.38 -25.71
N PRO A 110 -1.27 -4.90 -26.59
CA PRO A 110 -0.11 -4.15 -27.03
C PRO A 110 -0.60 -2.87 -27.70
N ASN A 111 0.01 -1.77 -27.33
CA ASN A 111 -0.19 -0.50 -28.03
C ASN A 111 1.19 0.09 -28.35
N GLU A 112 1.22 1.17 -29.11
CA GLU A 112 2.47 1.83 -29.52
C GLU A 112 3.26 2.35 -28.32
N GLU A 113 2.63 2.50 -27.14
CA GLU A 113 3.23 3.03 -25.93
C GLU A 113 3.83 1.94 -25.04
N PHE A 114 3.23 0.73 -24.99
CA PHE A 114 3.66 -0.36 -24.10
C PHE A 114 4.28 -1.51 -24.91
N THR A 115 5.49 -1.28 -25.42
CA THR A 115 6.19 -2.23 -26.29
C THR A 115 7.16 -3.13 -25.54
N SER A 116 7.46 -4.29 -26.12
CA SER A 116 8.46 -5.24 -25.60
C SER A 116 9.85 -4.59 -25.41
N GLU A 117 10.24 -3.72 -26.31
CA GLU A 117 11.53 -3.01 -26.23
C GLU A 117 11.55 -2.06 -25.02
N ARG A 118 10.49 -1.32 -24.82
CA ARG A 118 10.34 -0.39 -23.69
C ARG A 118 10.38 -1.13 -22.35
N ILE A 119 9.68 -2.26 -22.23
CA ILE A 119 9.70 -3.13 -21.04
C ILE A 119 11.12 -3.62 -20.77
N ARG A 120 11.79 -4.16 -21.79
CA ARG A 120 13.16 -4.68 -21.67
C ARG A 120 14.15 -3.61 -21.21
N THR A 121 14.04 -2.41 -21.76
CA THR A 121 14.93 -1.28 -21.42
C THR A 121 14.79 -0.90 -19.94
N VAL A 122 13.56 -0.77 -19.44
CA VAL A 122 13.31 -0.45 -18.02
C VAL A 122 13.80 -1.58 -17.11
N ARG A 123 13.54 -2.85 -17.48
CA ARG A 123 14.02 -4.00 -16.72
C ARG A 123 15.55 -4.07 -16.64
N GLN A 124 16.24 -3.83 -17.74
CA GLN A 124 17.72 -3.79 -17.75
C GLN A 124 18.27 -2.68 -16.86
N TYR A 125 17.61 -1.52 -16.84
CA TYR A 125 17.99 -0.45 -15.92
C TYR A 125 17.84 -0.90 -14.47
N MET A 126 16.71 -1.49 -14.11
CA MET A 126 16.44 -1.97 -12.74
C MET A 126 17.46 -3.00 -12.27
N GLN A 127 17.90 -3.92 -13.14
CA GLN A 127 18.94 -4.91 -12.86
C GLN A 127 20.30 -4.29 -12.49
N ASN A 128 20.56 -3.07 -12.89
CA ASN A 128 21.84 -2.37 -12.65
C ASN A 128 21.81 -1.41 -11.46
N THR A 129 20.69 -1.32 -10.73
CA THR A 129 20.59 -0.46 -9.54
C THR A 129 21.37 -1.03 -8.34
N ASP A 130 21.77 -0.17 -7.41
CA ASP A 130 22.49 -0.59 -6.19
C ASP A 130 21.60 -1.53 -5.34
N TYR A 131 20.30 -1.28 -5.32
CA TYR A 131 19.32 -2.15 -4.69
C TYR A 131 19.41 -3.59 -5.20
N VAL A 132 19.30 -3.78 -6.52
CA VAL A 132 19.31 -5.13 -7.10
C VAL A 132 20.67 -5.80 -6.97
N LYS A 133 21.78 -5.05 -7.10
CA LYS A 133 23.11 -5.60 -6.89
C LYS A 133 23.29 -6.14 -5.48
N THR A 134 22.91 -5.36 -4.46
CA THR A 134 22.99 -5.78 -3.06
C THR A 134 22.09 -7.00 -2.81
N LEU A 135 20.85 -6.99 -3.31
CA LEU A 135 19.92 -8.09 -3.17
C LEU A 135 20.43 -9.37 -3.87
N SER A 136 21.02 -9.24 -5.05
CA SER A 136 21.61 -10.38 -5.77
C SER A 136 22.76 -11.04 -5.02
N GLU A 137 23.54 -10.28 -4.26
CA GLU A 137 24.59 -10.83 -3.38
C GLU A 137 23.98 -11.66 -2.25
N VAL A 138 22.86 -11.21 -1.68
CA VAL A 138 22.11 -11.96 -0.66
C VAL A 138 21.58 -13.26 -1.24
N TYR A 139 20.91 -13.23 -2.38
CA TYR A 139 20.40 -14.43 -3.05
C TYR A 139 21.52 -15.43 -3.36
N LYS A 140 22.63 -14.96 -3.91
CA LYS A 140 23.77 -15.82 -4.21
C LYS A 140 24.35 -16.50 -2.96
N LYS A 141 24.41 -15.78 -1.83
CA LYS A 141 24.91 -16.31 -0.56
C LYS A 141 24.02 -17.40 0.03
N TYR A 142 22.70 -17.25 -0.10
CA TYR A 142 21.69 -18.12 0.50
C TYR A 142 20.89 -18.95 -0.53
N GLU A 143 21.42 -19.17 -1.72
CA GLU A 143 20.72 -19.83 -2.81
C GLU A 143 20.15 -21.20 -2.44
N SER A 144 20.92 -22.02 -1.71
CA SER A 144 20.46 -23.34 -1.28
C SER A 144 19.28 -23.28 -0.30
N ASP A 145 19.27 -22.27 0.57
CA ASP A 145 18.24 -22.11 1.60
C ASP A 145 16.96 -21.52 1.00
N THR A 146 17.09 -20.62 0.01
CA THR A 146 15.97 -19.92 -0.62
C THR A 146 15.18 -20.76 -1.60
N LYS A 147 15.66 -21.95 -1.96
CA LYS A 147 14.92 -22.84 -2.87
C LYS A 147 13.64 -23.39 -2.24
N GLU A 148 13.73 -23.92 -1.02
CA GLU A 148 12.61 -24.66 -0.42
C GLU A 148 12.42 -24.39 1.07
N VAL A 149 13.42 -23.85 1.77
CA VAL A 149 13.41 -23.74 3.22
C VAL A 149 13.11 -22.33 3.72
N ALA A 150 13.82 -21.36 3.20
CA ALA A 150 13.63 -19.95 3.52
C ALA A 150 13.61 -19.13 2.23
N TYR A 151 12.73 -18.17 2.15
CA TYR A 151 12.69 -17.23 1.04
C TYR A 151 12.27 -15.87 1.56
N PHE A 152 12.67 -14.84 0.88
CA PHE A 152 12.30 -13.48 1.19
C PHE A 152 11.65 -12.83 -0.02
N ILE A 153 10.75 -11.91 0.29
CA ILE A 153 10.04 -11.13 -0.69
C ILE A 153 10.63 -9.73 -0.67
N GLU A 154 11.03 -9.25 -1.82
CA GLU A 154 11.53 -7.89 -1.95
C GLU A 154 10.38 -6.91 -1.87
N GLN A 155 9.97 -6.66 -0.68
CA GLN A 155 9.01 -5.60 -0.43
C GLN A 155 9.75 -4.45 0.17
N VAL A 156 9.74 -3.40 -0.56
CA VAL A 156 10.63 -2.31 -0.27
C VAL A 156 10.10 -1.45 0.85
N THR A 157 8.93 -0.92 0.64
CA THR A 157 8.36 0.11 1.48
C THR A 157 6.86 -0.09 1.68
N GLY A 158 6.32 -1.20 1.17
CA GLY A 158 4.95 -1.62 1.38
C GLY A 158 4.73 -2.29 2.75
N HIS A 159 3.53 -2.80 2.99
CA HIS A 159 3.09 -3.35 4.26
C HIS A 159 3.21 -2.37 5.42
N LEU A 160 2.82 -1.12 5.20
CA LEU A 160 2.76 -0.14 6.26
C LEU A 160 1.55 0.78 6.12
N ILE A 161 1.40 1.64 7.09
CA ILE A 161 0.21 2.46 7.25
C ILE A 161 0.63 3.90 7.47
N PRO A 162 0.67 4.73 6.42
CA PRO A 162 1.04 6.15 6.56
C PRO A 162 -0.03 6.92 7.32
N ASP A 163 0.36 7.90 8.11
CA ASP A 163 -0.56 8.78 8.81
C ASP A 163 -0.85 10.06 8.02
N PHE A 164 -1.96 10.08 7.30
CA PHE A 164 -2.38 11.26 6.55
C PHE A 164 -3.18 12.29 7.36
N ARG A 165 -3.45 12.04 8.65
CA ARG A 165 -4.32 12.92 9.47
C ARG A 165 -3.85 14.37 9.52
N TYR A 166 -2.53 14.59 9.67
CA TYR A 166 -1.98 15.95 9.68
C TYR A 166 -2.21 16.69 8.34
N ALA A 167 -1.95 16.01 7.23
CA ALA A 167 -2.18 16.57 5.90
C ALA A 167 -3.67 16.85 5.65
N LEU A 168 -4.55 15.92 5.99
CA LEU A 168 -6.00 16.09 5.87
C LEU A 168 -6.50 17.31 6.65
N LYS A 169 -5.96 17.54 7.85
CA LYS A 169 -6.35 18.65 8.72
C LYS A 169 -5.79 20.00 8.28
N HIS A 170 -4.53 20.04 7.87
CA HIS A 170 -3.81 21.31 7.67
C HIS A 170 -3.50 21.62 6.20
N GLY A 171 -3.44 20.59 5.35
CA GLY A 171 -3.05 20.72 3.95
C GLY A 171 -1.54 20.63 3.73
N VAL A 172 -1.18 20.28 2.51
CA VAL A 172 0.21 20.07 2.08
C VAL A 172 1.04 21.35 2.14
N LEU A 173 0.45 22.52 1.86
CA LEU A 173 1.17 23.81 1.97
C LEU A 173 1.64 24.07 3.40
N LYS A 174 0.84 23.67 4.40
CA LYS A 174 1.25 23.83 5.81
C LYS A 174 2.40 22.89 6.17
N MET A 175 2.42 21.68 5.59
CA MET A 175 3.55 20.77 5.74
C MET A 175 4.83 21.35 5.10
N ILE A 176 4.73 21.86 3.87
CA ILE A 176 5.86 22.52 3.19
C ILE A 176 6.36 23.70 4.03
N ASP A 177 5.47 24.54 4.56
CA ASP A 177 5.85 25.65 5.44
C ASP A 177 6.57 25.19 6.72
N GLY A 178 6.24 24.00 7.23
CA GLY A 178 6.86 23.45 8.44
C GLY A 178 8.29 22.93 8.23
N ILE A 179 8.66 22.61 6.99
CA ILE A 179 9.98 22.03 6.68
C ILE A 179 10.89 22.93 5.84
N LYS A 180 10.36 23.93 5.13
CA LYS A 180 11.12 24.76 4.18
C LYS A 180 12.31 25.50 4.78
N ASP A 181 12.24 25.84 6.08
CA ASP A 181 13.28 26.55 6.80
C ASP A 181 14.22 25.61 7.58
N LYS A 182 13.97 24.29 7.52
CA LYS A 182 14.87 23.28 8.08
C LYS A 182 15.99 22.98 7.09
N GLU A 183 17.21 22.83 7.59
CA GLU A 183 18.38 22.48 6.78
C GLU A 183 18.42 20.98 6.48
N GLY A 184 19.01 20.61 5.35
CA GLY A 184 19.25 19.23 4.97
C GLY A 184 18.58 18.81 3.66
N ASP A 185 19.20 17.86 3.00
CA ASP A 185 18.72 17.30 1.73
C ASP A 185 17.40 16.54 1.91
N GLY A 186 17.18 15.90 3.06
CA GLY A 186 15.94 15.22 3.41
C GLY A 186 14.74 16.17 3.44
N CYS A 187 14.86 17.31 4.11
CA CYS A 187 13.80 18.32 4.15
C CYS A 187 13.50 18.88 2.75
N ARG A 188 14.54 19.16 1.97
CA ARG A 188 14.38 19.63 0.59
C ARG A 188 13.71 18.58 -0.30
N ALA A 189 14.05 17.32 -0.13
CA ALA A 189 13.44 16.21 -0.84
C ALA A 189 11.96 16.05 -0.46
N MET A 190 11.61 16.11 0.82
CA MET A 190 10.21 16.08 1.28
C MET A 190 9.40 17.26 0.72
N GLU A 191 9.96 18.46 0.68
CA GLU A 191 9.30 19.63 0.07
C GLU A 191 8.95 19.37 -1.39
N LEU A 192 9.91 18.89 -2.21
CA LEU A 192 9.69 18.57 -3.61
C LEU A 192 8.67 17.44 -3.80
N ALA A 193 8.74 16.42 -2.96
CA ALA A 193 7.80 15.32 -2.99
C ALA A 193 6.36 15.77 -2.67
N LEU A 194 6.19 16.63 -1.66
CA LEU A 194 4.89 17.23 -1.33
C LEU A 194 4.36 18.13 -2.46
N GLN A 195 5.21 18.82 -3.21
CA GLN A 195 4.80 19.57 -4.40
C GLN A 195 4.21 18.67 -5.48
N SER A 196 4.61 17.41 -5.56
CA SER A 196 4.13 16.47 -6.56
C SER A 196 2.62 16.25 -6.48
N VAL A 197 2.05 16.14 -5.28
CA VAL A 197 0.60 15.96 -5.14
C VAL A 197 -0.19 17.21 -5.52
N ILE A 198 0.40 18.39 -5.34
CA ILE A 198 -0.22 19.65 -5.79
C ILE A 198 -0.26 19.71 -7.33
N VAL A 199 0.84 19.36 -7.98
CA VAL A 199 0.94 19.30 -9.45
C VAL A 199 -0.06 18.27 -10.01
N LEU A 200 -0.17 17.11 -9.39
CA LEU A 200 -1.13 16.09 -9.78
C LEU A 200 -2.58 16.60 -9.71
N ALA A 201 -2.93 17.25 -8.61
CA ALA A 201 -4.26 17.84 -8.43
C ALA A 201 -4.58 18.92 -9.47
N ASP A 202 -3.60 19.76 -9.82
CA ASP A 202 -3.78 20.80 -10.87
C ASP A 202 -4.04 20.17 -12.23
N ARG A 203 -3.31 19.12 -12.59
CA ARG A 203 -3.51 18.42 -13.85
C ARG A 203 -4.88 17.76 -13.94
N TYR A 204 -5.37 17.17 -12.86
CA TYR A 204 -6.75 16.67 -12.81
C TYR A 204 -7.76 17.81 -12.95
N ARG A 205 -7.52 18.95 -12.27
CA ARG A 205 -8.41 20.11 -12.41
C ARG A 205 -8.50 20.60 -13.86
N GLU A 206 -7.38 20.70 -14.57
CA GLU A 206 -7.38 21.08 -16.00
C GLU A 206 -8.22 20.12 -16.86
N ILE A 207 -8.19 18.81 -16.58
CA ILE A 207 -9.03 17.84 -17.28
C ILE A 207 -10.51 18.12 -17.01
N LEU A 208 -10.88 18.35 -15.75
CA LEU A 208 -12.26 18.64 -15.35
C LEU A 208 -12.77 19.96 -15.97
N GLU A 209 -11.95 21.02 -15.97
CA GLU A 209 -12.25 22.31 -16.59
C GLU A 209 -12.48 22.17 -18.11
N ASN A 210 -11.73 21.30 -18.76
CA ASN A 210 -11.94 21.00 -20.18
C ASN A 210 -13.23 20.20 -20.42
N GLN A 211 -13.51 19.20 -19.59
CA GLN A 211 -14.76 18.42 -19.68
C GLN A 211 -15.99 19.27 -19.40
N LEU A 212 -15.88 20.26 -18.50
CA LEU A 212 -16.99 21.13 -18.13
C LEU A 212 -17.56 21.93 -19.33
N LYS A 213 -16.73 22.24 -20.32
CA LYS A 213 -17.13 23.06 -21.49
C LYS A 213 -18.29 22.46 -22.30
N ASP A 214 -18.32 21.13 -22.38
CA ASP A 214 -19.29 20.39 -23.20
C ASP A 214 -20.19 19.46 -22.36
N ALA A 215 -20.14 19.57 -21.02
CA ALA A 215 -20.85 18.68 -20.13
C ALA A 215 -22.36 18.98 -20.08
N PRO A 216 -23.23 17.95 -20.08
CA PRO A 216 -24.64 18.14 -19.78
C PRO A 216 -24.83 18.65 -18.34
N GLN A 217 -25.94 19.38 -18.08
CA GLN A 217 -26.15 20.14 -16.83
C GLN A 217 -25.91 19.33 -15.55
N ASN A 218 -26.39 18.09 -15.49
CA ASN A 218 -26.19 17.25 -14.30
C ASN A 218 -24.70 16.98 -14.06
N ARG A 219 -23.95 16.64 -15.10
CA ARG A 219 -22.51 16.41 -15.02
C ARG A 219 -21.75 17.70 -14.76
N ALA A 220 -22.15 18.81 -15.34
CA ALA A 220 -21.55 20.11 -15.11
C ALA A 220 -21.55 20.48 -13.62
N ASN A 221 -22.66 20.28 -12.92
CA ASN A 221 -22.75 20.54 -11.48
C ASN A 221 -21.76 19.66 -10.65
N GLN A 222 -21.55 18.40 -11.05
CA GLN A 222 -20.57 17.51 -10.42
C GLN A 222 -19.14 18.01 -10.69
N LEU A 223 -18.83 18.31 -11.95
CA LEU A 223 -17.51 18.80 -12.36
C LEU A 223 -17.16 20.11 -11.68
N GLU A 224 -18.07 21.08 -11.59
CA GLU A 224 -17.85 22.33 -10.86
C GLU A 224 -17.52 22.08 -9.39
N TYR A 225 -18.19 21.13 -8.75
CA TYR A 225 -17.90 20.79 -7.36
C TYR A 225 -16.54 20.11 -7.22
N MET A 226 -16.20 19.19 -8.11
CA MET A 226 -14.88 18.52 -8.15
C MET A 226 -13.75 19.55 -8.37
N ILE A 227 -13.93 20.50 -9.30
CA ILE A 227 -12.98 21.59 -9.57
C ILE A 227 -12.76 22.42 -8.29
N LYS A 228 -13.83 22.88 -7.65
CA LYS A 228 -13.75 23.64 -6.38
C LYS A 228 -13.05 22.84 -5.26
N THR A 229 -13.27 21.54 -5.23
CA THR A 229 -12.59 20.65 -4.30
C THR A 229 -11.08 20.66 -4.55
N LEU A 230 -10.64 20.52 -5.81
CA LEU A 230 -9.22 20.51 -6.18
C LEU A 230 -8.54 21.87 -6.09
N GLU A 231 -9.27 22.98 -6.15
CA GLU A 231 -8.74 24.32 -5.83
C GLU A 231 -8.28 24.42 -4.36
N ARG A 232 -8.93 23.62 -3.49
CA ARG A 232 -8.62 23.61 -2.05
C ARG A 232 -7.68 22.49 -1.67
N VAL A 233 -8.07 21.24 -1.89
CA VAL A 233 -7.26 20.07 -1.52
C VAL A 233 -6.43 19.62 -2.72
N PRO A 234 -5.17 19.16 -2.52
CA PRO A 234 -4.49 18.91 -1.24
C PRO A 234 -3.78 20.12 -0.63
N ARG A 235 -3.83 21.30 -1.23
CA ARG A 235 -3.10 22.50 -0.77
C ARG A 235 -3.44 22.87 0.68
N ARG A 236 -4.72 22.87 1.00
CA ARG A 236 -5.28 23.24 2.32
C ARG A 236 -6.03 22.05 2.89
N GLY A 237 -6.21 22.03 4.21
CA GLY A 237 -6.97 21.01 4.90
C GLY A 237 -8.40 20.88 4.40
N ALA A 238 -8.94 19.66 4.46
CA ALA A 238 -10.31 19.36 4.12
C ALA A 238 -11.29 19.99 5.10
N ARG A 239 -12.51 20.33 4.62
CA ARG A 239 -13.59 20.92 5.43
C ARG A 239 -14.71 19.95 5.70
N GLY A 240 -14.87 18.93 4.87
CA GLY A 240 -15.91 17.93 4.96
C GLY A 240 -15.49 16.62 4.32
N LEU A 241 -16.37 15.62 4.39
CA LEU A 241 -16.06 14.23 4.03
C LEU A 241 -15.61 14.08 2.57
N PHE A 242 -16.28 14.75 1.64
CA PHE A 242 -15.92 14.69 0.22
C PHE A 242 -14.49 15.18 -0.04
N GLU A 243 -14.10 16.33 0.54
CA GLU A 243 -12.75 16.89 0.42
C GLU A 243 -11.71 15.96 1.07
N ALA A 244 -12.05 15.35 2.21
CA ALA A 244 -11.14 14.43 2.92
C ALA A 244 -10.89 13.16 2.11
N ILE A 245 -11.91 12.55 1.55
CA ILE A 245 -11.79 11.37 0.68
C ILE A 245 -10.96 11.72 -0.56
N GLN A 246 -11.28 12.83 -1.25
CA GLN A 246 -10.53 13.27 -2.42
C GLN A 246 -9.05 13.50 -2.11
N MET A 247 -8.75 14.14 -0.99
CA MET A 247 -7.37 14.40 -0.57
C MET A 247 -6.63 13.10 -0.26
N PHE A 248 -7.25 12.17 0.47
CA PHE A 248 -6.69 10.87 0.78
C PHE A 248 -6.30 10.11 -0.50
N ILE A 249 -7.18 10.05 -1.48
CA ILE A 249 -6.94 9.37 -2.76
C ILE A 249 -5.70 9.97 -3.47
N LEU A 250 -5.57 11.30 -3.52
CA LEU A 250 -4.42 11.95 -4.16
C LEU A 250 -3.10 11.66 -3.43
N LEU A 251 -3.09 11.72 -2.11
CA LEU A 251 -1.93 11.40 -1.29
C LEU A 251 -1.51 9.94 -1.48
N TRP A 252 -2.49 9.02 -1.44
CA TRP A 252 -2.24 7.60 -1.62
C TRP A 252 -1.70 7.29 -3.02
N GLN A 253 -2.22 7.91 -4.07
CA GLN A 253 -1.74 7.74 -5.45
C GLN A 253 -0.28 8.16 -5.60
N VAL A 254 0.09 9.34 -5.08
CA VAL A 254 1.48 9.83 -5.17
C VAL A 254 2.42 8.94 -4.36
N MET A 255 1.99 8.50 -3.18
CA MET A 255 2.75 7.56 -2.38
C MET A 255 3.05 6.27 -3.16
N CYS A 256 2.06 5.68 -3.81
CA CYS A 256 2.27 4.47 -4.60
C CYS A 256 3.19 4.69 -5.81
N LEU A 257 3.11 5.86 -6.47
CA LEU A 257 4.00 6.20 -7.59
C LEU A 257 5.46 6.35 -7.18
N GLU A 258 5.72 6.75 -5.94
CA GLU A 258 7.08 6.86 -5.42
C GLU A 258 7.74 5.51 -5.22
N GLN A 259 6.97 4.46 -4.93
CA GLN A 259 7.52 3.21 -4.49
C GLN A 259 8.23 2.45 -5.61
N ALA A 260 9.36 1.86 -5.27
CA ALA A 260 10.12 0.96 -6.12
C ALA A 260 10.72 -0.15 -5.24
N PRO A 261 10.70 -1.39 -5.67
CA PRO A 261 10.09 -1.87 -6.92
C PRO A 261 8.58 -2.12 -6.83
N ASN A 262 7.94 -2.01 -5.66
CA ASN A 262 6.58 -2.46 -5.47
C ASN A 262 5.80 -1.62 -4.43
N PRO A 263 4.67 -1.00 -4.78
CA PRO A 263 3.78 -0.31 -3.84
C PRO A 263 2.84 -1.28 -3.09
N PHE A 264 3.32 -2.43 -2.67
CA PHE A 264 2.53 -3.54 -2.17
C PHE A 264 1.98 -3.31 -0.76
N ALA A 265 0.66 -3.48 -0.59
CA ALA A 265 -0.03 -3.55 0.70
C ALA A 265 0.07 -2.30 1.59
N PHE A 266 0.05 -1.11 1.00
CA PHE A 266 -0.18 0.11 1.76
C PHE A 266 -1.62 0.15 2.27
N SER A 267 -1.81 0.12 3.58
CA SER A 267 -3.12 0.09 4.20
C SER A 267 -3.68 1.49 4.47
N VAL A 268 -5.01 1.58 4.47
CA VAL A 268 -5.73 2.83 4.75
C VAL A 268 -5.58 3.25 6.21
N GLY A 269 -5.51 2.28 7.10
CA GLY A 269 -5.45 2.52 8.54
C GLY A 269 -6.82 2.55 9.20
N ASN A 270 -6.91 3.24 10.34
CA ASN A 270 -8.13 3.39 11.14
C ASN A 270 -9.09 4.38 10.45
N ALA A 271 -9.76 3.94 9.39
CA ALA A 271 -10.49 4.80 8.48
C ALA A 271 -11.62 5.58 9.15
N ASP A 272 -12.37 4.96 10.05
CA ASP A 272 -13.44 5.62 10.79
C ASP A 272 -12.92 6.79 11.64
N ARG A 273 -11.73 6.67 12.21
CA ARG A 273 -11.08 7.75 12.97
C ARG A 273 -10.42 8.79 12.05
N ILE A 274 -9.88 8.37 10.91
CA ILE A 274 -9.29 9.29 9.91
C ILE A 274 -10.36 10.22 9.36
N PHE A 275 -11.55 9.71 9.04
CA PHE A 275 -12.59 10.46 8.37
C PHE A 275 -13.65 11.06 9.31
N ALA A 276 -13.79 10.59 10.57
CA ALA A 276 -14.77 11.13 11.52
C ALA A 276 -14.71 12.65 11.71
N PRO A 277 -13.55 13.32 11.77
CA PRO A 277 -13.49 14.78 11.91
C PRO A 277 -14.12 15.57 10.76
N TYR A 278 -14.38 14.89 9.63
CA TYR A 278 -14.92 15.48 8.40
C TYR A 278 -16.35 15.06 8.10
N TYR A 279 -16.97 14.28 8.98
CA TYR A 279 -18.33 13.81 8.81
C TYR A 279 -19.32 14.98 8.92
N ASP A 280 -19.84 15.43 7.78
CA ASP A 280 -20.66 16.62 7.61
C ASP A 280 -21.97 16.36 6.83
N THR A 281 -22.36 15.08 6.71
CA THR A 281 -23.51 14.63 5.93
C THR A 281 -24.24 13.52 6.67
N ASP A 282 -25.36 13.04 6.13
CA ASP A 282 -26.06 11.88 6.66
C ASP A 282 -25.34 10.57 6.29
N ARG A 283 -25.65 9.50 7.05
CA ARG A 283 -25.01 8.19 6.89
C ARG A 283 -25.17 7.62 5.47
N GLU A 284 -26.33 7.80 4.85
CA GLU A 284 -26.59 7.28 3.52
C GLU A 284 -25.69 7.93 2.47
N THR A 285 -25.62 9.27 2.47
CA THR A 285 -24.71 10.02 1.61
C THR A 285 -23.24 9.63 1.88
N ALA A 286 -22.85 9.50 3.14
CA ALA A 286 -21.50 9.05 3.48
C ALA A 286 -21.22 7.64 2.94
N THR A 287 -22.17 6.72 3.04
CA THR A 287 -22.07 5.36 2.48
C THR A 287 -21.80 5.41 0.97
N GLU A 288 -22.61 6.18 0.22
CA GLU A 288 -22.42 6.31 -1.23
C GLU A 288 -21.05 6.92 -1.60
N LEU A 289 -20.52 7.86 -0.81
CA LEU A 289 -19.17 8.40 -1.01
C LEU A 289 -18.09 7.34 -0.75
N PHE A 290 -18.23 6.53 0.30
CA PHE A 290 -17.31 5.44 0.60
C PHE A 290 -17.38 4.31 -0.44
N GLU A 291 -18.50 4.07 -1.09
CA GLU A 291 -18.60 3.14 -2.21
C GLU A 291 -17.66 3.52 -3.34
N HIS A 292 -17.58 4.81 -3.72
CA HIS A 292 -16.60 5.31 -4.67
C HIS A 292 -15.15 5.17 -4.17
N PHE A 293 -14.92 5.42 -2.87
CA PHE A 293 -13.61 5.22 -2.27
C PHE A 293 -13.13 3.77 -2.38
N LEU A 294 -14.01 2.79 -2.11
CA LEU A 294 -13.68 1.38 -2.24
C LEU A 294 -13.37 0.98 -3.69
N VAL A 295 -14.08 1.53 -4.67
CA VAL A 295 -13.82 1.26 -6.09
C VAL A 295 -12.39 1.63 -6.46
N PHE A 296 -11.86 2.73 -5.95
CA PHE A 296 -10.49 3.19 -6.22
C PHE A 296 -9.46 2.09 -6.00
N PHE A 297 -9.51 1.37 -4.88
CA PHE A 297 -8.55 0.29 -4.56
C PHE A 297 -8.73 -0.96 -5.43
N ASN A 298 -9.93 -1.19 -5.96
CA ASN A 298 -10.23 -2.37 -6.77
C ASN A 298 -9.89 -2.22 -8.25
N VAL A 299 -9.83 -0.99 -8.74
CA VAL A 299 -9.45 -0.73 -10.14
C VAL A 299 -7.94 -0.57 -10.32
N ALA A 300 -7.25 -0.24 -9.26
CA ALA A 300 -5.79 -0.13 -9.26
C ALA A 300 -5.07 -1.48 -9.33
N ASP A 301 -5.69 -2.54 -8.83
CA ASP A 301 -5.08 -3.87 -8.76
C ASP A 301 -5.94 -4.98 -9.35
N ARG A 302 -5.38 -5.71 -10.30
CA ARG A 302 -6.05 -6.84 -10.93
C ARG A 302 -5.35 -8.17 -10.79
N SER A 303 -4.09 -8.22 -10.49
CA SER A 303 -3.30 -9.45 -10.60
C SER A 303 -2.61 -9.87 -9.34
N TRP A 304 -2.38 -8.97 -8.44
CA TRP A 304 -1.94 -9.26 -7.09
C TRP A 304 -2.97 -8.66 -6.16
N ALA A 305 -3.43 -9.45 -5.22
CA ALA A 305 -4.05 -8.85 -4.07
C ALA A 305 -3.02 -7.89 -3.49
N ILE A 306 -3.16 -6.61 -3.77
CA ILE A 306 -2.26 -5.60 -3.19
C ILE A 306 -2.45 -5.56 -1.68
N SER A 307 -3.42 -6.31 -1.16
CA SER A 307 -3.64 -6.57 0.26
C SER A 307 -3.68 -5.29 1.10
N GLN A 308 -4.23 -4.21 0.54
CA GLN A 308 -4.54 -3.04 1.36
C GLN A 308 -5.55 -3.44 2.41
N ASN A 309 -5.39 -2.89 3.60
CA ASN A 309 -6.32 -3.12 4.68
C ASN A 309 -7.01 -1.80 5.11
N ILE A 310 -8.23 -1.90 5.54
CA ILE A 310 -8.96 -0.83 6.21
C ILE A 310 -9.50 -1.38 7.51
N ILE A 311 -9.27 -0.68 8.61
CA ILE A 311 -9.71 -1.16 9.90
C ILE A 311 -10.71 -0.20 10.55
N LEU A 312 -11.70 -0.78 11.23
CA LEU A 312 -12.79 -0.06 11.87
C LEU A 312 -12.93 -0.46 13.34
N GLY A 313 -13.46 0.43 14.15
CA GLY A 313 -13.74 0.20 15.57
C GLY A 313 -12.49 0.25 16.45
N GLY A 314 -12.53 -0.49 17.54
CA GLY A 314 -11.48 -0.51 18.54
C GLY A 314 -11.76 0.36 19.75
N ARG A 315 -10.78 0.49 20.65
CA ARG A 315 -10.91 1.24 21.88
C ARG A 315 -9.79 2.24 22.11
N ASP A 316 -10.05 3.23 22.95
CA ASP A 316 -9.04 4.11 23.49
C ASP A 316 -8.31 3.46 24.68
N VAL A 317 -7.25 4.11 25.18
CA VAL A 317 -6.46 3.63 26.35
C VAL A 317 -7.29 3.49 27.61
N ASP A 318 -8.31 4.34 27.79
CA ASP A 318 -9.22 4.29 28.94
C ASP A 318 -10.30 3.22 28.80
N GLY A 319 -10.36 2.51 27.67
CA GLY A 319 -11.34 1.45 27.36
C GLY A 319 -12.63 1.95 26.76
N SER A 320 -12.74 3.24 26.42
CA SER A 320 -13.87 3.79 25.69
C SER A 320 -13.89 3.27 24.25
N ASP A 321 -15.09 3.09 23.70
CA ASP A 321 -15.29 2.64 22.33
C ASP A 321 -15.03 3.76 21.33
N LEU A 322 -14.41 3.42 20.20
CA LEU A 322 -14.04 4.37 19.13
C LEU A 322 -14.94 4.28 17.89
N THR A 323 -15.98 3.43 17.91
CA THR A 323 -16.96 3.39 16.81
C THR A 323 -17.72 4.70 16.70
N ASN A 324 -18.07 5.07 15.48
CA ASN A 324 -18.77 6.31 15.19
C ASN A 324 -19.60 6.16 13.89
N GLU A 325 -20.29 7.21 13.45
CA GLU A 325 -21.15 7.18 12.26
C GLU A 325 -20.38 6.78 10.98
N VAL A 326 -19.11 7.15 10.87
CA VAL A 326 -18.27 6.76 9.74
C VAL A 326 -17.99 5.25 9.75
N THR A 327 -17.84 4.64 10.92
CA THR A 327 -17.70 3.18 11.07
C THR A 327 -18.83 2.46 10.34
N TYR A 328 -20.05 2.87 10.63
CA TYR A 328 -21.25 2.23 10.06
C TYR A 328 -21.45 2.57 8.59
N ALA A 329 -21.13 3.80 8.16
CA ALA A 329 -21.20 4.18 6.75
C ALA A 329 -20.21 3.35 5.88
N ILE A 330 -19.00 3.12 6.36
CA ILE A 330 -18.01 2.28 5.67
C ILE A 330 -18.47 0.82 5.66
N MET A 331 -19.01 0.29 6.77
CA MET A 331 -19.57 -1.07 6.80
C MET A 331 -20.70 -1.25 5.78
N ASP A 332 -21.62 -0.29 5.70
CA ASP A 332 -22.72 -0.34 4.73
C ASP A 332 -22.17 -0.27 3.27
N ALA A 333 -21.15 0.56 3.00
CA ALA A 333 -20.49 0.62 1.69
C ALA A 333 -19.85 -0.74 1.30
N TYR A 334 -19.17 -1.39 2.23
CA TYR A 334 -18.61 -2.74 2.00
C TYR A 334 -19.70 -3.76 1.71
N TYR A 335 -20.78 -3.72 2.47
CA TYR A 335 -21.90 -4.64 2.27
C TYR A 335 -22.56 -4.45 0.89
N ASN A 336 -22.77 -3.20 0.49
CA ASN A 336 -23.44 -2.85 -0.77
C ASN A 336 -22.57 -3.20 -1.99
N MET A 337 -21.27 -2.97 -1.92
CA MET A 337 -20.35 -3.16 -3.04
C MET A 337 -19.73 -4.56 -3.07
N ASN A 338 -19.57 -5.21 -1.93
CA ASN A 338 -18.96 -6.53 -1.78
C ASN A 338 -17.64 -6.69 -2.57
N LEU A 339 -16.75 -5.69 -2.47
CA LEU A 339 -15.48 -5.66 -3.17
C LEU A 339 -14.36 -6.28 -2.31
N PRO A 340 -13.38 -6.98 -2.92
CA PRO A 340 -12.34 -7.68 -2.19
C PRO A 340 -11.26 -6.75 -1.59
N GLN A 341 -11.16 -5.51 -2.05
CA GLN A 341 -10.15 -4.55 -1.61
C GLN A 341 -10.79 -3.20 -1.22
N PRO A 342 -10.21 -2.50 -0.23
CA PRO A 342 -9.26 -3.00 0.77
C PRO A 342 -9.85 -4.16 1.57
N ILE A 343 -9.01 -5.02 2.18
CA ILE A 343 -9.48 -6.05 3.11
C ILE A 343 -10.12 -5.34 4.31
N LEU A 344 -11.38 -5.66 4.61
CA LEU A 344 -12.05 -5.11 5.78
C LEU A 344 -11.59 -5.85 7.03
N SER A 345 -11.07 -5.11 8.00
CA SER A 345 -10.75 -5.59 9.33
C SER A 345 -11.53 -4.82 10.38
N VAL A 346 -11.86 -5.47 11.50
CA VAL A 346 -12.56 -4.84 12.62
C VAL A 346 -11.87 -5.15 13.93
N LYS A 347 -11.76 -4.16 14.79
CA LYS A 347 -11.22 -4.28 16.13
C LYS A 347 -12.39 -4.39 17.12
N LEU A 348 -12.35 -5.43 17.92
CA LEU A 348 -13.33 -5.72 18.96
C LEU A 348 -12.70 -5.57 20.34
N HIS A 349 -13.50 -5.22 21.33
CA HIS A 349 -13.10 -5.18 22.74
C HIS A 349 -14.33 -5.42 23.62
N LYS A 350 -14.12 -5.60 24.93
CA LYS A 350 -15.19 -5.94 25.88
C LYS A 350 -16.37 -4.96 25.92
N ASN A 351 -16.13 -3.69 25.52
CA ASN A 351 -17.17 -2.65 25.52
C ASN A 351 -17.67 -2.33 24.09
N THR A 352 -17.37 -3.15 23.09
CA THR A 352 -17.88 -2.96 21.72
C THR A 352 -19.41 -2.88 21.73
N PRO A 353 -20.03 -1.84 21.11
CA PRO A 353 -21.47 -1.64 21.14
C PRO A 353 -22.25 -2.79 20.50
N LYS A 354 -23.45 -3.05 21.02
CA LYS A 354 -24.37 -4.07 20.47
C LYS A 354 -24.69 -3.78 18.99
N GLU A 355 -24.89 -2.52 18.63
CA GLU A 355 -25.15 -2.09 17.26
C GLU A 355 -24.04 -2.53 16.29
N PHE A 356 -22.79 -2.50 16.73
CA PHE A 356 -21.67 -2.97 15.93
C PHE A 356 -21.81 -4.46 15.59
N TYR A 357 -22.14 -5.29 16.58
CA TYR A 357 -22.38 -6.73 16.36
C TYR A 357 -23.61 -6.99 15.48
N GLU A 358 -24.66 -6.19 15.59
CA GLU A 358 -25.83 -6.30 14.73
C GLU A 358 -25.50 -5.99 13.26
N ASN A 359 -24.67 -4.97 13.01
CA ASN A 359 -24.17 -4.67 11.66
C ASN A 359 -23.23 -5.77 11.16
N MET A 360 -22.35 -6.30 12.02
CA MET A 360 -21.48 -7.43 11.67
C MET A 360 -22.27 -8.68 11.28
N GLY A 361 -23.42 -8.90 11.89
CA GLY A 361 -24.30 -10.02 11.55
C GLY A 361 -24.70 -10.06 10.08
N LYS A 362 -24.80 -8.91 9.41
CA LYS A 362 -25.11 -8.85 7.97
C LYS A 362 -24.03 -9.59 7.15
N PHE A 363 -22.75 -9.38 7.47
CA PHE A 363 -21.63 -10.02 6.77
C PHE A 363 -21.56 -11.52 7.03
N LEU A 364 -21.79 -11.93 8.27
CA LEU A 364 -21.65 -13.33 8.69
C LEU A 364 -22.78 -14.22 8.19
N PHE A 365 -23.98 -13.67 8.05
CA PHE A 365 -25.18 -14.45 7.74
C PHE A 365 -25.76 -14.25 6.34
N THR A 366 -25.11 -13.42 5.50
CA THR A 366 -25.49 -13.25 4.09
C THR A 366 -24.58 -14.06 3.20
N PRO A 367 -25.06 -15.12 2.53
CA PRO A 367 -24.23 -15.95 1.64
C PRO A 367 -23.61 -15.13 0.51
N GLY A 368 -22.32 -15.35 0.23
CA GLY A 368 -21.59 -14.70 -0.86
C GLY A 368 -21.07 -13.30 -0.54
N VAL A 369 -21.36 -12.77 0.65
CA VAL A 369 -20.75 -11.53 1.13
C VAL A 369 -19.41 -11.85 1.80
N LEU A 370 -18.39 -11.04 1.48
CA LEU A 370 -17.09 -11.13 2.11
C LEU A 370 -17.20 -10.78 3.60
N THR A 371 -16.53 -11.54 4.43
CA THR A 371 -16.49 -11.30 5.87
C THR A 371 -15.22 -10.57 6.26
N PRO A 372 -15.26 -9.63 7.24
CA PRO A 372 -14.08 -8.99 7.74
C PRO A 372 -13.18 -9.93 8.56
N SER A 373 -11.92 -9.54 8.70
CA SER A 373 -11.00 -10.09 9.68
C SER A 373 -11.27 -9.47 11.06
N PHE A 374 -11.01 -10.24 12.13
CA PHE A 374 -11.32 -9.83 13.51
C PHE A 374 -10.04 -9.70 14.33
N PHE A 375 -9.91 -8.59 15.04
CA PHE A 375 -8.81 -8.32 15.96
C PHE A 375 -9.36 -7.94 17.33
N ASN A 376 -8.70 -8.39 18.40
CA ASN A 376 -9.11 -8.12 19.78
C ASN A 376 -8.17 -7.11 20.41
N ASP A 377 -8.62 -5.86 20.57
CA ASP A 377 -7.82 -4.78 21.16
C ASP A 377 -7.44 -5.04 22.60
N ASP A 378 -8.30 -5.73 23.39
CA ASP A 378 -7.94 -6.04 24.78
C ASP A 378 -6.70 -6.94 24.86
N SER A 379 -6.52 -7.88 23.92
CA SER A 379 -5.35 -8.73 23.83
C SER A 379 -4.16 -8.02 23.16
N LEU A 380 -4.42 -7.31 22.04
CA LEU A 380 -3.37 -6.62 21.31
C LEU A 380 -2.68 -5.54 22.14
N PHE A 381 -3.45 -4.74 22.91
CA PHE A 381 -2.87 -3.70 23.77
C PHE A 381 -1.92 -4.28 24.81
N GLU A 382 -2.28 -5.38 25.45
CA GLU A 382 -1.41 -6.03 26.44
C GLU A 382 -0.15 -6.62 25.81
N ILE A 383 -0.28 -7.25 24.64
CA ILE A 383 0.86 -7.82 23.91
C ILE A 383 1.82 -6.69 23.47
N LEU A 384 1.32 -5.67 22.80
CA LEU A 384 2.15 -4.60 22.25
C LEU A 384 2.80 -3.77 23.36
N LYS A 385 2.08 -3.50 24.44
CA LYS A 385 2.62 -2.87 25.63
C LYS A 385 3.75 -3.69 26.25
N SER A 386 3.64 -5.02 26.30
CA SER A 386 4.70 -5.90 26.78
C SER A 386 5.94 -5.88 25.89
N HIS A 387 5.83 -5.44 24.65
CA HIS A 387 6.92 -5.25 23.69
C HIS A 387 7.44 -3.80 23.65
N GLY A 388 6.98 -2.94 24.54
CA GLY A 388 7.50 -1.58 24.69
C GLY A 388 6.78 -0.51 23.90
N VAL A 389 5.59 -0.81 23.34
CA VAL A 389 4.76 0.22 22.69
C VAL A 389 4.16 1.13 23.75
N ASP A 390 4.27 2.43 23.55
CA ASP A 390 3.73 3.45 24.44
C ASP A 390 2.20 3.39 24.46
N SER A 391 1.62 3.58 25.66
CA SER A 391 0.17 3.45 25.83
C SER A 391 -0.62 4.43 24.99
N GLU A 392 -0.08 5.62 24.72
CA GLU A 392 -0.73 6.64 23.88
C GLU A 392 -0.83 6.26 22.40
N ASP A 393 0.04 5.36 21.93
CA ASP A 393 0.06 4.89 20.54
C ASP A 393 -0.85 3.67 20.31
N LEU A 394 -1.22 2.95 21.36
CA LEU A 394 -2.04 1.73 21.24
C LEU A 394 -3.38 1.94 20.50
N PRO A 395 -4.11 3.05 20.67
CA PRO A 395 -5.33 3.28 19.89
C PRO A 395 -5.07 3.34 18.38
N ASP A 396 -3.85 3.72 17.96
CA ASP A 396 -3.45 3.80 16.55
C ASP A 396 -2.99 2.46 15.96
N ILE A 397 -3.12 1.36 16.70
CA ILE A 397 -2.98 0.02 16.12
C ILE A 397 -3.90 -0.11 14.92
N SER A 398 -3.31 -0.46 13.79
CA SER A 398 -4.02 -0.77 12.56
C SER A 398 -3.42 -2.02 11.94
N ILE A 399 -3.95 -2.45 10.81
CA ILE A 399 -3.48 -3.67 10.15
C ILE A 399 -2.88 -3.29 8.80
N ALA A 400 -1.63 -3.69 8.61
CA ALA A 400 -1.01 -3.63 7.30
C ALA A 400 -1.18 -4.98 6.59
N GLY A 401 -1.26 -4.95 5.28
CA GLY A 401 -1.32 -6.17 4.49
C GLY A 401 -2.46 -7.09 4.92
N CYS A 402 -2.12 -8.34 5.19
CA CYS A 402 -3.12 -9.37 5.49
C CYS A 402 -3.54 -9.37 6.97
N GLN A 403 -2.58 -9.37 7.90
CA GLN A 403 -2.82 -9.61 9.33
C GLN A 403 -1.80 -8.89 10.25
N GLU A 404 -0.94 -8.03 9.74
CA GLU A 404 0.17 -7.43 10.47
C GLU A 404 -0.29 -6.23 11.30
N PRO A 405 -0.39 -6.35 12.65
CA PRO A 405 -0.71 -5.21 13.51
C PRO A 405 0.47 -4.26 13.62
N LEU A 406 0.29 -3.03 13.18
CA LEU A 406 1.27 -1.96 13.20
C LEU A 406 0.68 -0.69 13.80
N ILE A 407 1.53 0.20 14.29
CA ILE A 407 1.14 1.55 14.71
C ILE A 407 1.15 2.47 13.49
N MET A 408 0.02 3.07 13.18
CA MET A 408 -0.15 3.96 12.03
C MET A 408 0.82 5.16 12.09
N GLY A 409 1.60 5.35 11.04
CA GLY A 409 2.57 6.45 10.92
C GLY A 409 3.88 6.26 11.67
N LYS A 410 4.08 5.13 12.38
CA LYS A 410 5.24 4.91 13.23
C LYS A 410 6.01 3.63 12.94
N ASP A 411 5.34 2.55 12.56
CA ASP A 411 5.99 1.25 12.42
C ASP A 411 6.65 1.03 11.07
N ASN A 412 7.76 0.29 11.12
CA ASN A 412 8.50 -0.13 9.94
C ASN A 412 7.73 -1.16 9.12
N GLY A 413 7.63 -0.91 7.82
CA GLY A 413 6.89 -1.75 6.88
C GLY A 413 7.61 -2.98 6.35
N ASN A 414 8.77 -3.33 6.87
CA ASN A 414 9.54 -4.48 6.36
C ASN A 414 9.09 -5.82 7.00
N THR A 415 7.78 -5.99 7.19
CA THR A 415 7.18 -7.07 7.98
C THR A 415 7.16 -8.42 7.29
N THR A 416 7.26 -8.46 5.97
CA THR A 416 7.09 -9.68 5.17
C THR A 416 8.31 -10.01 4.32
N ASN A 417 9.48 -9.53 4.72
CA ASN A 417 10.69 -9.70 3.92
C ASN A 417 11.27 -11.11 3.93
N SER A 418 10.84 -11.98 4.86
CA SER A 418 11.34 -13.35 4.91
C SER A 418 10.33 -14.35 5.46
N TRP A 419 10.42 -15.58 4.97
CA TRP A 419 9.52 -16.69 5.29
C TRP A 419 10.33 -17.94 5.59
N LEU A 420 9.88 -18.73 6.56
CA LEU A 420 10.49 -19.98 6.96
C LEU A 420 9.51 -21.14 6.78
N ASN A 421 9.87 -22.11 5.97
CA ASN A 421 9.07 -23.31 5.73
C ASN A 421 9.33 -24.38 6.79
N LEU A 422 8.60 -24.31 7.91
CA LEU A 422 8.74 -25.27 9.00
C LEU A 422 8.45 -26.73 8.60
N PRO A 423 7.41 -27.05 7.80
CA PRO A 423 7.22 -28.39 7.27
C PRO A 423 8.41 -28.93 6.48
N LYS A 424 9.07 -28.07 5.68
CA LYS A 424 10.28 -28.47 4.95
C LYS A 424 11.44 -28.75 5.90
N ILE A 425 11.61 -27.97 6.94
CA ILE A 425 12.64 -28.23 7.96
C ILE A 425 12.41 -29.59 8.65
N LEU A 426 11.16 -29.93 8.95
CA LEU A 426 10.82 -31.25 9.50
C LEU A 426 11.15 -32.36 8.50
N GLU A 427 10.80 -32.19 7.24
CA GLU A 427 11.15 -33.13 6.18
C GLU A 427 12.67 -33.35 6.11
N LEU A 428 13.46 -32.26 6.06
CA LEU A 428 14.92 -32.33 6.03
C LEU A 428 15.52 -32.98 7.29
N THR A 429 14.90 -32.78 8.43
CA THR A 429 15.28 -33.43 9.69
C THR A 429 15.12 -34.96 9.61
N ILE A 430 14.04 -35.42 9.01
CA ILE A 430 13.75 -36.84 8.82
C ILE A 430 14.63 -37.46 7.74
N THR A 431 14.90 -36.74 6.66
CA THR A 431 15.62 -37.26 5.48
C THR A 431 17.13 -37.07 5.56
N GLY A 432 17.64 -36.32 6.53
CA GLY A 432 19.06 -35.97 6.61
C GLY A 432 19.47 -34.89 5.61
N GLY A 433 18.61 -33.93 5.39
CA GLY A 433 18.88 -32.76 4.55
C GLY A 433 18.52 -32.92 3.07
N VAL A 434 17.85 -34.04 2.71
CA VAL A 434 17.47 -34.30 1.33
C VAL A 434 16.00 -33.95 1.10
N SER A 435 15.73 -33.13 0.08
CA SER A 435 14.38 -32.81 -0.34
C SER A 435 13.68 -34.01 -0.96
N LEU A 436 12.48 -34.33 -0.50
CA LEU A 436 11.65 -35.40 -1.12
C LEU A 436 11.04 -34.95 -2.46
N VAL A 437 11.00 -33.66 -2.74
CA VAL A 437 10.43 -33.11 -3.98
C VAL A 437 11.47 -33.18 -5.11
N THR A 438 12.68 -32.70 -4.85
CA THR A 438 13.72 -32.57 -5.87
C THR A 438 14.80 -33.64 -5.80
N GLY A 439 14.93 -34.33 -4.67
CA GLY A 439 16.02 -35.26 -4.41
C GLY A 439 17.37 -34.57 -4.11
N GLU A 440 17.41 -33.24 -4.12
CA GLU A 440 18.62 -32.48 -3.83
C GLU A 440 18.93 -32.47 -2.32
N LYS A 441 20.22 -32.46 -1.98
CA LYS A 441 20.66 -32.21 -0.60
C LYS A 441 20.70 -30.71 -0.36
N LEU A 442 19.70 -30.18 0.35
CA LEU A 442 19.55 -28.76 0.61
C LEU A 442 20.35 -28.28 1.85
N ALA A 443 20.66 -29.19 2.78
CA ALA A 443 21.39 -28.84 3.98
C ALA A 443 22.26 -30.00 4.46
N ASP A 444 23.41 -29.69 5.09
CA ASP A 444 24.27 -30.71 5.68
C ASP A 444 23.87 -31.02 7.12
N ILE A 445 22.71 -31.64 7.27
CA ILE A 445 22.15 -32.11 8.52
C ILE A 445 22.10 -33.64 8.53
N LYS A 446 22.22 -34.24 9.70
CA LYS A 446 22.13 -35.68 9.88
C LYS A 446 20.68 -36.12 9.98
N LYS A 447 20.37 -37.27 9.44
CA LYS A 447 19.06 -37.92 9.61
C LYS A 447 18.80 -38.15 11.10
N ALA A 448 17.69 -37.59 11.61
CA ALA A 448 17.33 -37.72 13.01
C ALA A 448 16.75 -39.14 13.30
N PRO A 449 17.18 -39.80 14.38
CA PRO A 449 16.47 -40.94 14.92
C PRO A 449 15.05 -40.54 15.37
N LEU A 450 14.09 -41.46 15.27
CA LEU A 450 12.68 -41.18 15.61
C LEU A 450 12.51 -40.67 17.06
N GLU A 451 13.28 -41.24 17.98
CA GLU A 451 13.28 -40.83 19.40
C GLU A 451 13.75 -39.38 19.63
N ASN A 452 14.57 -38.85 18.74
CA ASN A 452 15.16 -37.49 18.88
C ASN A 452 14.62 -36.48 17.87
N ILE A 453 13.60 -36.85 17.11
CA ILE A 453 13.05 -35.99 16.02
C ILE A 453 12.69 -34.58 16.51
N LYS A 454 12.06 -34.48 17.66
CA LYS A 454 11.64 -33.18 18.23
C LYS A 454 12.83 -32.29 18.54
N GLU A 455 13.84 -32.83 19.18
CA GLU A 455 15.04 -32.08 19.54
C GLU A 455 15.83 -31.63 18.32
N GLU A 456 16.05 -32.54 17.36
CA GLU A 456 16.77 -32.23 16.13
C GLU A 456 15.96 -31.27 15.23
N PHE A 457 14.63 -31.35 15.23
CA PHE A 457 13.79 -30.38 14.52
C PHE A 457 13.96 -28.96 15.08
N PHE A 458 13.92 -28.76 16.40
CA PHE A 458 14.15 -27.45 16.98
C PHE A 458 15.56 -26.91 16.72
N LYS A 459 16.56 -27.77 16.78
CA LYS A 459 17.94 -27.41 16.46
C LYS A 459 18.08 -26.99 14.99
N ASN A 460 17.48 -27.73 14.06
CA ASN A 460 17.49 -27.39 12.65
C ASN A 460 16.65 -26.13 12.35
N THR A 461 15.52 -25.95 13.04
CA THR A 461 14.73 -24.71 12.95
C THR A 461 15.54 -23.51 13.37
N LYS A 462 16.29 -23.59 14.47
CA LYS A 462 17.19 -22.50 14.90
C LYS A 462 18.26 -22.20 13.85
N TYR A 463 18.90 -23.22 13.30
CA TYR A 463 19.90 -23.08 12.24
C TYR A 463 19.35 -22.32 11.02
N PHE A 464 18.17 -22.70 10.52
CA PHE A 464 17.55 -22.02 9.37
C PHE A 464 17.01 -20.63 9.73
N ALA A 465 16.50 -20.42 10.95
CA ALA A 465 16.06 -19.13 11.41
C ALA A 465 17.21 -18.10 11.50
N GLU A 466 18.39 -18.51 11.98
CA GLU A 466 19.59 -17.67 11.99
C GLU A 466 20.02 -17.28 10.57
N ARG A 467 19.98 -18.20 9.63
CA ARG A 467 20.31 -17.94 8.22
C ARG A 467 19.26 -17.05 7.55
N MET A 468 17.99 -17.26 7.87
CA MET A 468 16.91 -16.39 7.41
C MET A 468 17.07 -14.96 7.93
N ALA A 469 17.41 -14.79 9.21
CA ALA A 469 17.68 -13.48 9.80
C ALA A 469 18.85 -12.75 9.12
N ASP A 470 19.95 -13.46 8.85
CA ASP A 470 21.08 -12.91 8.09
C ASP A 470 20.69 -12.48 6.68
N ALA A 471 19.89 -13.29 6.00
CA ALA A 471 19.40 -12.99 4.66
C ALA A 471 18.44 -11.79 4.69
N ALA A 472 17.52 -11.74 5.65
CA ALA A 472 16.59 -10.64 5.85
C ALA A 472 17.31 -9.31 6.13
N ASN A 473 18.34 -9.32 6.98
CA ASN A 473 19.20 -8.15 7.23
C ASN A 473 19.90 -7.67 5.95
N GLY A 474 20.36 -8.61 5.11
CA GLY A 474 20.92 -8.29 3.81
C GLY A 474 19.91 -7.67 2.85
N ALA A 475 18.68 -8.20 2.82
CA ALA A 475 17.59 -7.66 2.03
C ALA A 475 17.18 -6.26 2.52
N SER A 476 17.08 -6.04 3.83
CA SER A 476 16.82 -4.71 4.43
C SER A 476 17.91 -3.70 4.03
N LYS A 477 19.17 -4.11 4.01
CA LYS A 477 20.27 -3.27 3.51
C LYS A 477 20.10 -2.94 2.02
N ALA A 478 19.60 -3.87 1.20
CA ALA A 478 19.28 -3.57 -0.19
C ALA A 478 18.17 -2.52 -0.29
N VAL A 479 17.12 -2.67 0.51
CA VAL A 479 15.99 -1.73 0.57
C VAL A 479 16.43 -0.32 0.98
N SER A 480 17.40 -0.16 1.88
CA SER A 480 17.89 1.15 2.32
C SER A 480 18.51 2.00 1.20
N HIS A 481 18.83 1.40 0.05
CA HIS A 481 19.22 2.18 -1.13
C HIS A 481 18.07 2.95 -1.79
N LEU A 482 16.82 2.62 -1.44
CA LEU A 482 15.62 3.23 -2.01
C LEU A 482 15.13 4.36 -1.10
N ARG A 483 15.21 5.57 -1.59
CA ARG A 483 14.75 6.75 -0.86
C ARG A 483 13.27 6.98 -1.12
N VAL A 484 12.53 7.36 -0.07
CA VAL A 484 11.07 7.54 -0.09
C VAL A 484 10.65 8.86 0.55
N PRO A 485 11.03 10.01 -0.04
CA PRO A 485 10.79 11.31 0.56
C PRO A 485 9.31 11.65 0.76
N PHE A 486 8.41 11.21 -0.12
CA PHE A 486 6.98 11.44 0.07
C PHE A 486 6.42 10.61 1.22
N LEU A 487 6.73 9.31 1.25
CA LEU A 487 6.31 8.43 2.34
C LEU A 487 6.86 8.91 3.69
N SER A 488 8.11 9.38 3.72
CA SER A 488 8.76 9.90 4.94
C SER A 488 7.95 11.02 5.60
N CYS A 489 7.23 11.83 4.82
CA CYS A 489 6.36 12.89 5.35
C CYS A 489 5.22 12.37 6.24
N PHE A 490 4.91 11.09 6.16
CA PHE A 490 3.75 10.46 6.83
C PHE A 490 4.14 9.31 7.75
N MET A 491 5.46 9.17 8.00
CA MET A 491 6.05 8.11 8.82
C MET A 491 7.06 8.68 9.85
N GLY A 492 6.81 9.89 10.35
CA GLY A 492 7.66 10.57 11.35
C GLY A 492 8.75 11.48 10.76
N GLY A 493 9.08 11.37 9.47
CA GLY A 493 10.14 12.18 8.86
C GLY A 493 9.82 13.68 8.83
N PHE A 494 8.55 14.04 8.71
CA PHE A 494 8.11 15.44 8.77
C PHE A 494 8.41 16.09 10.13
N GLU A 495 8.14 15.39 11.22
CA GLU A 495 8.40 15.82 12.59
C GLU A 495 9.90 15.90 12.85
N ASN A 496 10.65 14.90 12.44
CA ASN A 496 12.09 14.78 12.68
C ASN A 496 12.91 15.68 11.77
N GLY A 497 12.37 16.03 10.61
CA GLY A 497 13.06 16.86 9.63
C GLY A 497 14.09 16.11 8.80
N ASP A 498 13.95 14.79 8.67
CA ASP A 498 14.78 13.94 7.81
C ASP A 498 13.96 12.78 7.22
N LEU A 499 14.55 12.09 6.23
CA LEU A 499 13.90 10.94 5.64
C LEU A 499 13.97 9.74 6.58
N VAL A 500 12.91 8.93 6.54
CA VAL A 500 12.91 7.62 7.18
C VAL A 500 13.45 6.57 6.22
N ASP A 501 14.12 5.56 6.74
CA ASP A 501 14.47 4.34 6.01
C ASP A 501 14.26 3.10 6.91
N VAL A 502 14.52 1.91 6.38
CA VAL A 502 14.31 0.66 7.12
C VAL A 502 15.29 0.43 8.27
N HIS A 503 16.30 1.27 8.42
CA HIS A 503 17.30 1.20 9.48
C HIS A 503 17.19 2.33 10.49
N ASP A 504 16.81 3.53 10.04
CA ASP A 504 16.69 4.74 10.87
C ASP A 504 15.22 5.10 11.04
N PHE A 505 14.52 4.26 11.77
CA PHE A 505 13.09 4.37 11.95
C PHE A 505 12.76 4.73 13.39
N ASP A 506 12.08 5.85 13.61
CA ASP A 506 11.71 6.32 14.97
C ASP A 506 10.47 5.61 15.55
N GLY A 507 10.02 4.57 14.89
CA GLY A 507 8.90 3.78 15.34
C GLY A 507 9.31 2.50 16.08
N TYR A 508 8.37 1.62 16.18
CA TYR A 508 8.55 0.34 16.82
C TYR A 508 9.04 -0.69 15.80
N PRO A 509 10.18 -1.39 16.07
CA PRO A 509 10.70 -2.40 15.13
C PRO A 509 9.87 -3.69 15.17
N MET A 510 8.59 -3.59 14.94
CA MET A 510 7.62 -4.64 15.24
C MET A 510 7.23 -5.53 14.06
N GLY A 511 8.03 -5.63 13.06
CA GLY A 511 7.75 -6.47 11.91
C GLY A 511 7.75 -7.99 12.14
N ILE A 512 7.23 -8.50 13.23
CA ILE A 512 7.12 -9.93 13.47
C ILE A 512 5.64 -10.34 13.34
N GLY A 513 5.21 -10.53 12.11
CA GLY A 513 4.01 -11.29 11.83
C GLY A 513 4.34 -12.79 11.89
N PHE A 514 3.72 -13.52 12.78
CA PHE A 514 3.66 -14.99 12.68
C PHE A 514 2.45 -15.35 11.83
N ILE A 515 2.69 -15.84 10.63
CA ILE A 515 1.67 -16.50 9.81
C ILE A 515 1.78 -18.01 10.00
#